data_9850807de206ff0123e42e8ffd1b6aba
#
_entry.id   9850807de206ff0123e42e8ffd1b6aba
#
_cell.length_a   1.000
_cell.length_b   1.000
_cell.length_c   1.000
_cell.angle_alpha   90.00
_cell.angle_beta   90.00
_cell.angle_gamma   90.00
#
_symmetry.space_group_name_H-M   'P 1'
#
loop_
_entity.id
_entity.type
_entity.pdbx_description
1 polymer ?
#
loop_
_entity_poly.entity_id
_entity_poly.type
_entity_poly.pdbx_seq_one_letter_code
_entity_poly.pdbx_strand_id
1 'polypeptide(L)'
;LSFFLFLNLSVLLAQEPNAQTVKDSLTTISLEEVLLTGIRAKEDIPVTFTNLSRQDLAPRNLGQDIPILLNYLPGVVTTSDAGAGIGYTGIRVRGTDATRVNVTINGIPFNDSESQGTFWVNLPDFASSVEAIQLQRGVGTSTNGSAAFGASLNLETDAVQEQAYAMLASSLGSFNTIKNTLRFSSGILNEGFTLSGRLSQINSEGYVDRAASNLDAYYFQGTFKDETTLIKALVFGGQEITYQSWYGLDPD
;
A
#
# COMPACT_ATOMS: atom_id res chain seq x y z
N LEU A 1 -28.23 -29.77 -13.76
CA LEU A 1 -27.32 -30.16 -14.84
C LEU A 1 -25.92 -29.67 -14.48
N SER A 2 -25.13 -30.62 -13.94
CA SER A 2 -23.80 -30.34 -13.36
C SER A 2 -22.76 -30.32 -14.48
N PHE A 3 -22.05 -29.21 -14.66
CA PHE A 3 -20.97 -29.07 -15.62
C PHE A 3 -19.64 -29.21 -14.87
N PHE A 4 -19.07 -30.41 -14.86
CA PHE A 4 -17.72 -30.65 -14.38
C PHE A 4 -16.71 -30.22 -15.45
N LEU A 5 -15.98 -29.13 -15.18
CA LEU A 5 -14.87 -28.71 -16.02
C LEU A 5 -13.60 -29.41 -15.52
N PHE A 6 -13.13 -30.43 -16.25
CA PHE A 6 -11.84 -31.08 -16.02
C PHE A 6 -10.72 -30.14 -16.47
N LEU A 7 -9.98 -29.59 -15.52
CA LEU A 7 -8.75 -28.85 -15.79
C LEU A 7 -7.61 -29.85 -15.92
N ASN A 8 -7.16 -30.10 -17.15
CA ASN A 8 -5.96 -30.90 -17.41
C ASN A 8 -4.73 -30.05 -17.04
N LEU A 9 -4.09 -30.37 -15.91
CA LEU A 9 -2.83 -29.79 -15.48
C LEU A 9 -1.67 -30.51 -16.21
N SER A 10 -1.22 -29.95 -17.32
CA SER A 10 -0.01 -30.41 -17.99
C SER A 10 1.21 -29.88 -17.25
N VAL A 11 1.94 -30.73 -16.55
CA VAL A 11 3.23 -30.41 -15.97
C VAL A 11 4.25 -30.25 -17.08
N LEU A 12 4.62 -29.02 -17.41
CA LEU A 12 5.77 -28.73 -18.26
C LEU A 12 7.05 -28.86 -17.42
N LEU A 13 7.81 -29.91 -17.65
CA LEU A 13 9.17 -30.02 -17.12
C LEU A 13 10.06 -29.03 -17.88
N ALA A 14 10.43 -27.93 -17.24
CA ALA A 14 11.41 -27.00 -17.76
C ALA A 14 12.80 -27.62 -17.68
N GLN A 15 13.45 -27.80 -18.82
CA GLN A 15 14.87 -28.13 -18.92
C GLN A 15 15.69 -26.91 -18.51
N GLU A 16 16.60 -27.08 -17.58
CA GLU A 16 17.55 -26.03 -17.18
C GLU A 16 18.49 -25.69 -18.36
N PRO A 17 18.60 -24.42 -18.76
CA PRO A 17 19.64 -24.02 -19.68
C PRO A 17 20.98 -23.88 -18.94
N ASN A 18 21.99 -24.54 -19.46
CA ASN A 18 23.36 -24.52 -19.03
C ASN A 18 23.92 -23.09 -19.07
N ALA A 19 24.07 -22.46 -17.88
CA ALA A 19 24.55 -21.10 -17.76
C ALA A 19 26.08 -21.04 -17.95
N GLN A 20 26.52 -20.63 -19.12
CA GLN A 20 27.87 -20.09 -19.28
C GLN A 20 27.91 -18.66 -18.75
N THR A 21 28.68 -18.48 -17.70
CA THR A 21 28.95 -17.21 -17.01
C THR A 21 29.70 -16.27 -17.95
N VAL A 22 29.04 -15.31 -18.53
CA VAL A 22 29.68 -14.09 -19.04
C VAL A 22 29.56 -13.04 -17.93
N LYS A 23 30.65 -12.85 -17.21
CA LYS A 23 30.83 -11.71 -16.30
C LYS A 23 31.04 -10.47 -17.16
N ASP A 24 29.98 -9.78 -17.52
CA ASP A 24 30.06 -8.39 -17.94
C ASP A 24 29.52 -7.53 -16.79
N SER A 25 30.43 -6.85 -16.11
CA SER A 25 30.12 -5.94 -15.02
C SER A 25 29.59 -4.63 -15.59
N LEU A 26 28.36 -4.64 -16.03
CA LEU A 26 27.58 -3.42 -16.15
C LEU A 26 27.03 -3.10 -14.77
N THR A 27 27.65 -2.15 -14.09
CA THR A 27 27.07 -1.50 -12.92
C THR A 27 25.78 -0.85 -13.38
N THR A 28 24.67 -1.55 -13.21
CA THR A 28 23.34 -0.96 -13.42
C THR A 28 23.17 0.10 -12.36
N ILE A 29 23.37 1.37 -12.73
CA ILE A 29 22.99 2.50 -11.89
C ILE A 29 21.45 2.47 -11.86
N SER A 30 20.90 1.96 -10.77
CA SER A 30 19.47 2.09 -10.50
C SER A 30 19.21 3.59 -10.37
N LEU A 31 18.54 4.19 -11.35
CA LEU A 31 17.98 5.52 -11.19
C LEU A 31 16.93 5.42 -10.12
N GLU A 32 17.28 5.76 -8.88
CA GLU A 32 16.31 6.04 -7.84
C GLU A 32 15.41 7.17 -8.35
N GLU A 33 14.12 7.03 -8.15
CA GLU A 33 13.15 8.00 -8.60
C GLU A 33 13.42 9.35 -7.92
N VAL A 34 13.99 10.30 -8.68
CA VAL A 34 14.52 11.59 -8.17
C VAL A 34 13.47 12.37 -7.36
N LEU A 35 12.20 12.27 -7.74
CA LEU A 35 11.12 12.94 -7.03
C LEU A 35 10.92 12.36 -5.62
N LEU A 36 10.98 11.05 -5.46
CA LEU A 36 10.81 10.38 -4.18
C LEU A 36 12.00 10.63 -3.25
N THR A 37 13.22 10.71 -3.79
CA THR A 37 14.39 11.07 -2.99
C THR A 37 14.36 12.51 -2.49
N GLY A 38 13.67 13.41 -3.19
CA GLY A 38 13.56 14.83 -2.83
C GLY A 38 12.64 15.10 -1.63
N ILE A 39 11.60 14.27 -1.43
CA ILE A 39 10.63 14.46 -0.33
C ILE A 39 10.90 13.56 0.88
N ARG A 40 11.70 12.51 0.73
CA ARG A 40 12.06 11.61 1.82
C ARG A 40 13.21 12.18 2.64
N ALA A 41 13.07 12.11 3.96
CA ALA A 41 14.17 12.42 4.86
C ALA A 41 15.30 11.39 4.70
N LYS A 42 16.54 11.87 4.71
CA LYS A 42 17.76 11.07 4.71
C LYS A 42 18.42 11.18 6.08
N GLU A 43 19.38 10.29 6.34
CA GLU A 43 20.08 10.22 7.64
C GLU A 43 20.89 11.48 7.98
N ASP A 44 21.27 12.26 6.99
CA ASP A 44 22.01 13.51 7.12
C ASP A 44 21.11 14.71 7.52
N ILE A 45 19.77 14.53 7.50
CA ILE A 45 18.81 15.58 7.86
C ILE A 45 18.36 15.36 9.32
N PRO A 46 18.34 16.43 10.18
CA PRO A 46 17.96 16.33 11.57
C PRO A 46 16.44 16.19 11.76
N VAL A 47 15.81 15.24 11.10
CA VAL A 47 14.37 14.92 11.16
C VAL A 47 14.20 13.50 11.69
N THR A 48 13.28 13.32 12.62
CA THR A 48 12.97 11.97 13.12
C THR A 48 12.07 11.25 12.14
N PHE A 49 12.54 10.17 11.55
CA PHE A 49 11.76 9.37 10.62
C PHE A 49 11.91 7.87 10.88
N THR A 50 11.02 7.10 10.27
CA THR A 50 11.08 5.64 10.21
C THR A 50 10.75 5.20 8.79
N ASN A 51 11.60 4.35 8.23
CA ASN A 51 11.35 3.68 6.96
C ASN A 51 10.81 2.28 7.21
N LEU A 52 9.83 1.88 6.42
CA LEU A 52 9.27 0.53 6.38
C LEU A 52 9.28 0.07 4.94
N SER A 53 9.88 -1.06 4.69
CA SER A 53 9.85 -1.73 3.40
C SER A 53 8.60 -2.61 3.27
N ARG A 54 8.32 -3.07 2.06
CA ARG A 54 7.32 -4.10 1.82
C ARG A 54 7.54 -5.34 2.68
N GLN A 55 8.79 -5.73 2.89
CA GLN A 55 9.14 -6.90 3.70
C GLN A 55 8.76 -6.72 5.18
N ASP A 56 8.87 -5.48 5.71
CA ASP A 56 8.46 -5.15 7.07
C ASP A 56 6.92 -5.13 7.23
N LEU A 57 6.22 -4.73 6.17
CA LEU A 57 4.76 -4.62 6.15
C LEU A 57 4.06 -5.97 5.90
N ALA A 58 4.63 -6.83 5.05
CA ALA A 58 3.99 -8.06 4.58
C ALA A 58 3.49 -8.99 5.69
N PRO A 59 4.24 -9.25 6.77
CA PRO A 59 3.79 -10.14 7.85
C PRO A 59 2.58 -9.60 8.62
N ARG A 60 2.34 -8.28 8.56
CA ARG A 60 1.25 -7.59 9.26
C ARG A 60 0.07 -7.25 8.35
N ASN A 61 0.27 -7.30 7.04
CA ASN A 61 -0.76 -6.93 6.05
C ASN A 61 -1.76 -8.08 5.84
N LEU A 62 -2.57 -8.34 6.84
CA LEU A 62 -3.61 -9.39 6.83
C LEU A 62 -5.00 -8.85 6.43
N GLY A 63 -5.09 -7.59 6.01
CA GLY A 63 -6.34 -6.94 5.59
C GLY A 63 -6.58 -5.59 6.25
N GLN A 64 -5.78 -5.23 7.25
CA GLN A 64 -5.91 -3.96 7.95
C GLN A 64 -5.43 -2.79 7.08
N ASP A 65 -5.99 -1.63 7.37
CA ASP A 65 -5.61 -0.38 6.73
C ASP A 65 -4.22 0.10 7.15
N ILE A 66 -3.62 0.97 6.36
CA ILE A 66 -2.27 1.51 6.60
C ILE A 66 -2.11 2.10 8.02
N PRO A 67 -3.03 2.88 8.60
CA PRO A 67 -2.91 3.35 9.98
C PRO A 67 -2.61 2.23 10.97
N ILE A 68 -3.36 1.14 10.88
CA ILE A 68 -3.24 0.01 11.82
C ILE A 68 -1.89 -0.71 11.64
N LEU A 69 -1.40 -0.80 10.40
CA LEU A 69 -0.07 -1.37 10.14
C LEU A 69 1.07 -0.56 10.76
N LEU A 70 0.83 0.71 11.07
CA LEU A 70 1.80 1.63 11.67
C LEU A 70 1.65 1.81 13.19
N ASN A 71 0.68 1.16 13.84
CA ASN A 71 0.31 1.39 15.25
C ASN A 71 1.43 1.06 16.25
N TYR A 72 2.42 0.27 15.87
CA TYR A 72 3.57 -0.09 16.71
C TYR A 72 4.71 0.93 16.66
N LEU A 73 4.62 1.93 15.76
CA LEU A 73 5.65 2.94 15.65
C LEU A 73 5.59 3.94 16.81
N PRO A 74 6.73 4.41 17.30
CA PRO A 74 6.77 5.38 18.39
C PRO A 74 5.97 6.65 18.07
N GLY A 75 5.09 7.04 19.00
CA GLY A 75 4.27 8.26 18.88
C GLY A 75 3.10 8.16 17.92
N VAL A 76 2.77 6.97 17.42
CA VAL A 76 1.60 6.71 16.59
C VAL A 76 0.46 6.17 17.46
N VAL A 77 -0.73 6.73 17.28
CA VAL A 77 -1.99 6.25 17.86
C VAL A 77 -2.98 6.10 16.74
N THR A 78 -3.67 4.97 16.70
CA THR A 78 -4.62 4.64 15.64
C THR A 78 -6.01 4.40 16.20
N THR A 79 -7.01 4.63 15.39
CA THR A 79 -8.42 4.36 15.69
C THR A 79 -9.00 3.43 14.64
N SER A 80 -10.01 2.66 15.01
CA SER A 80 -10.77 1.81 14.11
C SER A 80 -12.21 1.78 14.60
N ASP A 81 -13.14 2.28 13.81
CA ASP A 81 -14.55 2.37 14.18
C ASP A 81 -15.17 0.97 14.23
N ALA A 82 -14.78 0.09 13.31
CA ALA A 82 -15.18 -1.32 13.33
C ALA A 82 -14.43 -2.17 14.37
N GLY A 83 -13.37 -1.64 14.99
CA GLY A 83 -12.53 -2.36 15.94
C GLY A 83 -11.65 -3.46 15.33
N ALA A 84 -11.84 -3.80 14.06
CA ALA A 84 -11.06 -4.82 13.34
C ALA A 84 -9.90 -4.26 12.52
N GLY A 85 -9.77 -2.93 12.46
CA GLY A 85 -8.71 -2.25 11.70
C GLY A 85 -8.96 -2.18 10.19
N ILE A 86 -10.19 -2.36 9.76
CA ILE A 86 -10.64 -2.38 8.37
C ILE A 86 -11.78 -1.36 8.23
N GLY A 87 -11.79 -0.62 7.12
CA GLY A 87 -12.82 0.37 6.82
C GLY A 87 -12.46 1.75 7.34
N TYR A 88 -13.22 2.30 8.29
CA TYR A 88 -12.92 3.61 8.85
C TYR A 88 -11.87 3.53 9.95
N THR A 89 -10.67 3.93 9.60
CA THR A 89 -9.51 3.96 10.47
C THR A 89 -8.89 5.35 10.47
N GLY A 90 -8.15 5.67 11.52
CA GLY A 90 -7.48 6.96 11.68
C GLY A 90 -6.09 6.83 12.26
N ILE A 91 -5.27 7.86 12.03
CA ILE A 91 -3.91 7.94 12.55
C ILE A 91 -3.69 9.30 13.19
N ARG A 92 -3.06 9.31 14.36
CA ARG A 92 -2.53 10.49 15.05
C ARG A 92 -1.06 10.27 15.33
N VAL A 93 -0.26 11.29 15.15
CA VAL A 93 1.18 11.20 15.38
C VAL A 93 1.59 12.27 16.39
N ARG A 94 2.29 11.88 17.46
CA ARG A 94 2.69 12.76 18.58
C ARG A 94 1.51 13.54 19.18
N GLY A 95 0.32 12.94 19.22
CA GLY A 95 -0.89 13.57 19.76
C GLY A 95 -1.54 14.63 18.87
N THR A 96 -1.01 14.86 17.66
CA THR A 96 -1.64 15.79 16.72
C THR A 96 -2.85 15.16 16.03
N ASP A 97 -3.74 15.99 15.56
CA ASP A 97 -4.93 15.59 14.82
C ASP A 97 -4.56 15.01 13.44
N ALA A 98 -5.44 14.16 12.88
CA ALA A 98 -5.25 13.55 11.57
C ALA A 98 -5.12 14.59 10.44
N THR A 99 -5.72 15.76 10.56
CA THR A 99 -5.59 16.86 9.60
C THR A 99 -4.20 17.51 9.60
N ARG A 100 -3.36 17.17 10.59
CA ARG A 100 -1.97 17.61 10.72
C ARG A 100 -0.96 16.56 10.25
N VAL A 101 -1.44 15.51 9.62
CA VAL A 101 -0.63 14.45 9.02
C VAL A 101 -0.74 14.57 7.50
N ASN A 102 0.33 15.01 6.86
CA ASN A 102 0.41 15.04 5.41
C ASN A 102 0.63 13.63 4.87
N VAL A 103 -0.17 13.23 3.90
CA VAL A 103 -0.04 11.93 3.23
C VAL A 103 0.27 12.17 1.76
N THR A 104 1.30 11.51 1.25
CA THR A 104 1.63 11.55 -0.18
C THR A 104 1.70 10.15 -0.76
N ILE A 105 1.28 10.02 -2.01
CA ILE A 105 1.46 8.81 -2.83
C ILE A 105 2.40 9.18 -3.97
N ASN A 106 3.58 8.57 -4.01
CA ASN A 106 4.65 8.89 -4.97
C ASN A 106 4.95 10.40 -5.04
N GLY A 107 4.95 11.08 -3.89
CA GLY A 107 5.21 12.50 -3.78
C GLY A 107 4.02 13.42 -4.09
N ILE A 108 2.89 12.87 -4.52
CA ILE A 108 1.67 13.65 -4.80
C ILE A 108 0.83 13.70 -3.52
N PRO A 109 0.46 14.90 -3.01
CA PRO A 109 -0.41 15.05 -1.85
C PRO A 109 -1.75 14.34 -2.06
N PHE A 110 -2.17 13.58 -1.05
CA PHE A 110 -3.41 12.78 -1.10
C PHE A 110 -4.44 13.25 -0.06
N ASN A 111 -4.10 14.18 0.81
CA ASN A 111 -5.05 14.75 1.75
C ASN A 111 -6.22 15.38 1.00
N ASP A 112 -7.41 15.15 1.51
CA ASP A 112 -8.62 15.78 1.00
C ASP A 112 -8.55 17.31 1.12
N SER A 113 -8.95 18.03 0.08
CA SER A 113 -8.77 19.48 0.00
C SER A 113 -9.71 20.26 0.92
N GLU A 114 -10.84 19.68 1.33
CA GLU A 114 -11.84 20.31 2.19
C GLU A 114 -11.57 19.97 3.66
N SER A 115 -11.53 18.67 3.99
CA SER A 115 -11.34 18.19 5.37
C SER A 115 -9.88 18.22 5.81
N GLN A 116 -8.92 18.33 4.88
CA GLN A 116 -7.47 18.26 5.10
C GLN A 116 -6.99 16.93 5.69
N GLY A 117 -7.87 15.97 5.89
CA GLY A 117 -7.58 14.62 6.37
C GLY A 117 -7.36 13.62 5.24
N THR A 118 -7.09 12.39 5.61
CA THR A 118 -7.04 11.26 4.70
C THR A 118 -8.09 10.24 5.11
N PHE A 119 -9.00 9.92 4.19
CA PHE A 119 -9.99 8.86 4.38
C PHE A 119 -9.39 7.53 3.94
N TRP A 120 -8.93 6.75 4.91
CA TRP A 120 -8.24 5.48 4.63
C TRP A 120 -9.17 4.43 4.03
N VAL A 121 -10.45 4.54 4.30
CA VAL A 121 -11.49 3.69 3.71
C VAL A 121 -11.48 3.77 2.17
N ASN A 122 -11.09 4.91 1.59
CA ASN A 122 -10.93 5.09 0.15
C ASN A 122 -9.66 4.41 -0.43
N LEU A 123 -8.84 3.78 0.41
CA LEU A 123 -7.61 3.10 0.05
C LEU A 123 -7.62 1.62 0.52
N PRO A 124 -8.67 0.83 0.21
CA PRO A 124 -8.77 -0.54 0.68
C PRO A 124 -7.62 -1.38 0.13
N ASP A 125 -6.98 -2.15 1.04
CA ASP A 125 -5.80 -2.97 0.74
C ASP A 125 -4.64 -2.23 0.03
N PHE A 126 -4.57 -0.91 0.16
CA PHE A 126 -3.54 -0.13 -0.55
C PHE A 126 -2.12 -0.53 -0.13
N ALA A 127 -1.93 -0.96 1.12
CA ALA A 127 -0.66 -1.46 1.62
C ALA A 127 -0.08 -2.62 0.78
N SER A 128 -0.92 -3.41 0.12
CA SER A 128 -0.48 -4.47 -0.80
C SER A 128 0.14 -3.94 -2.10
N SER A 129 -0.06 -2.67 -2.43
CA SER A 129 0.55 -1.98 -3.59
C SER A 129 1.66 -1.00 -3.17
N VAL A 130 2.06 -1.00 -1.90
CA VAL A 130 3.12 -0.12 -1.38
C VAL A 130 4.44 -0.89 -1.33
N GLU A 131 5.49 -0.28 -1.85
CA GLU A 131 6.87 -0.77 -1.79
C GLU A 131 7.57 -0.31 -0.52
N ALA A 132 7.36 0.97 -0.18
CA ALA A 132 7.96 1.55 1.01
C ALA A 132 7.06 2.63 1.62
N ILE A 133 7.12 2.74 2.94
CA ILE A 133 6.51 3.82 3.72
C ILE A 133 7.61 4.55 4.47
N GLN A 134 7.59 5.88 4.43
CA GLN A 134 8.37 6.69 5.36
C GLN A 134 7.44 7.54 6.20
N LEU A 135 7.51 7.37 7.51
CA LEU A 135 6.85 8.24 8.49
C LEU A 135 7.87 9.22 9.06
N GLN A 136 7.74 10.50 8.71
CA GLN A 136 8.47 11.62 9.32
C GLN A 136 7.62 12.20 10.45
N ARG A 137 8.19 12.35 11.65
CA ARG A 137 7.46 12.82 12.85
C ARG A 137 7.85 14.25 13.18
N GLY A 138 6.86 15.14 13.24
CA GLY A 138 7.01 16.57 13.41
C GLY A 138 6.92 17.32 12.10
N VAL A 139 7.41 18.55 12.05
CA VAL A 139 7.27 19.46 10.89
C VAL A 139 7.91 18.92 9.61
N GLY A 140 8.87 18.02 9.71
CA GLY A 140 9.52 17.42 8.54
C GLY A 140 10.35 18.42 7.72
N THR A 141 10.52 18.11 6.44
CA THR A 141 11.20 18.98 5.47
C THR A 141 10.22 19.95 4.82
N SER A 142 10.69 21.08 4.33
CA SER A 142 9.87 22.10 3.64
C SER A 142 9.14 21.59 2.38
N THR A 143 9.54 20.42 1.88
CA THR A 143 8.93 19.76 0.72
C THR A 143 7.60 19.08 1.02
N ASN A 144 7.26 18.89 2.31
CA ASN A 144 6.09 18.11 2.72
C ASN A 144 4.76 18.87 2.72
N GLY A 145 4.74 20.16 2.39
CA GLY A 145 3.53 20.96 2.28
C GLY A 145 2.93 21.42 3.61
N SER A 146 1.76 22.07 3.54
CA SER A 146 1.16 22.82 4.66
C SER A 146 0.58 21.93 5.76
N ALA A 147 0.14 20.73 5.47
CA ALA A 147 -0.45 19.82 6.45
C ALA A 147 0.59 19.05 7.29
N ALA A 148 1.88 19.17 6.97
CA ALA A 148 2.97 18.43 7.59
C ALA A 148 3.40 18.94 8.98
N PHE A 149 2.46 19.44 9.78
CA PHE A 149 2.79 19.96 11.12
C PHE A 149 3.05 18.84 12.13
N GLY A 150 2.22 17.82 12.13
CA GLY A 150 2.34 16.69 13.06
C GLY A 150 3.24 15.59 12.53
N ALA A 151 3.07 15.27 11.26
CA ALA A 151 3.85 14.25 10.57
C ALA A 151 3.70 14.34 9.05
N SER A 152 4.59 13.65 8.33
CA SER A 152 4.42 13.33 6.92
C SER A 152 4.55 11.84 6.71
N LEU A 153 3.57 11.27 6.02
CA LEU A 153 3.51 9.87 5.63
C LEU A 153 3.67 9.75 4.12
N ASN A 154 4.83 9.31 3.69
CA ASN A 154 5.16 9.16 2.27
C ASN A 154 5.01 7.69 1.86
N LEU A 155 4.05 7.40 0.99
CA LEU A 155 3.77 6.09 0.43
C LEU A 155 4.41 5.99 -0.95
N GLU A 156 5.26 5.02 -1.13
CA GLU A 156 5.86 4.67 -2.42
C GLU A 156 5.18 3.43 -2.96
N THR A 157 4.63 3.51 -4.16
CA THR A 157 3.95 2.37 -4.80
C THR A 157 4.94 1.42 -5.46
N ASP A 158 4.43 0.30 -5.94
CA ASP A 158 5.20 -0.80 -6.52
C ASP A 158 6.38 -0.32 -7.39
N ALA A 159 7.57 -0.83 -7.06
CA ALA A 159 8.74 -0.66 -7.91
C ALA A 159 8.57 -1.42 -9.24
N VAL A 160 9.35 -1.03 -10.24
CA VAL A 160 9.43 -1.75 -11.51
C VAL A 160 9.93 -3.17 -11.26
N GLN A 161 9.15 -4.16 -11.62
CA GLN A 161 9.49 -5.58 -11.51
C GLN A 161 10.19 -6.03 -12.78
N GLU A 162 11.38 -6.63 -12.65
CA GLU A 162 12.14 -7.11 -13.81
C GLU A 162 11.49 -8.35 -14.44
N GLN A 163 10.90 -9.21 -13.61
CA GLN A 163 10.32 -10.47 -14.05
C GLN A 163 8.80 -10.46 -13.98
N ALA A 164 8.16 -11.15 -14.92
CA ALA A 164 6.74 -11.37 -14.86
C ALA A 164 6.37 -12.30 -13.70
N TYR A 165 5.29 -11.96 -13.00
CA TYR A 165 4.75 -12.81 -11.95
C TYR A 165 3.23 -12.66 -11.84
N ALA A 166 2.61 -13.67 -11.25
CA ALA A 166 1.25 -13.61 -10.73
C ALA A 166 1.23 -14.27 -9.34
N MET A 167 0.61 -13.61 -8.38
CA MET A 167 0.53 -14.07 -6.98
C MET A 167 -0.88 -13.94 -6.48
N LEU A 168 -1.41 -15.02 -5.91
CA LEU A 168 -2.66 -15.03 -5.16
C LEU A 168 -2.31 -15.18 -3.67
N ALA A 169 -2.80 -14.25 -2.85
CA ALA A 169 -2.66 -14.30 -1.41
C ALA A 169 -4.06 -14.27 -0.77
N SER A 170 -4.28 -15.17 0.19
CA SER A 170 -5.50 -15.20 0.98
C SER A 170 -5.15 -15.20 2.45
N SER A 171 -5.89 -14.43 3.24
CA SER A 171 -5.77 -14.45 4.70
C SER A 171 -7.14 -14.60 5.35
N LEU A 172 -7.14 -15.27 6.51
CA LEU A 172 -8.30 -15.49 7.35
C LEU A 172 -8.01 -14.90 8.73
N GLY A 173 -8.95 -14.21 9.30
CA GLY A 173 -8.80 -13.58 10.61
C GLY A 173 -10.03 -13.71 11.48
N SER A 174 -9.97 -13.11 12.67
CA SER A 174 -11.10 -13.00 13.59
C SER A 174 -12.23 -12.20 12.93
N PHE A 175 -13.44 -12.32 13.48
CA PHE A 175 -14.64 -11.61 13.02
C PHE A 175 -15.00 -11.94 11.57
N ASN A 176 -14.82 -13.20 11.16
CA ASN A 176 -15.03 -13.67 9.80
C ASN A 176 -14.29 -12.83 8.74
N THR A 177 -13.13 -12.28 9.12
CA THR A 177 -12.32 -11.50 8.19
C THR A 177 -11.68 -12.42 7.17
N ILE A 178 -11.96 -12.16 5.90
CA ILE A 178 -11.38 -12.86 4.75
C ILE A 178 -10.84 -11.81 3.81
N LYS A 179 -9.57 -11.94 3.43
CA LYS A 179 -8.93 -11.14 2.40
C LYS A 179 -8.42 -12.04 1.29
N ASN A 180 -8.72 -11.65 0.05
CA ASN A 180 -8.15 -12.25 -1.15
C ASN A 180 -7.51 -11.17 -1.99
N THR A 181 -6.27 -11.37 -2.42
CA THR A 181 -5.51 -10.41 -3.22
C THR A 181 -4.82 -11.13 -4.36
N LEU A 182 -5.13 -10.72 -5.59
CA LEU A 182 -4.41 -11.12 -6.79
C LEU A 182 -3.47 -9.97 -7.19
N ARG A 183 -2.18 -10.25 -7.31
CA ARG A 183 -1.18 -9.32 -7.84
C ARG A 183 -0.51 -9.93 -9.05
N PHE A 184 -0.17 -9.08 -10.01
CA PHE A 184 0.55 -9.50 -11.22
C PHE A 184 1.44 -8.38 -11.75
N SER A 185 2.46 -8.78 -12.49
CA SER A 185 3.32 -7.89 -13.26
C SER A 185 3.70 -8.58 -14.57
N SER A 186 3.82 -7.78 -15.63
CA SER A 186 4.33 -8.25 -16.92
C SER A 186 5.85 -8.49 -16.90
N GLY A 187 6.55 -8.00 -15.88
CA GLY A 187 7.98 -7.78 -15.98
C GLY A 187 8.30 -6.66 -16.97
N ILE A 188 9.58 -6.46 -17.24
CA ILE A 188 10.02 -5.49 -18.25
C ILE A 188 9.72 -6.07 -19.65
N LEU A 189 8.82 -5.41 -20.35
CA LEU A 189 8.55 -5.67 -21.76
C LEU A 189 9.59 -4.94 -22.64
N ASN A 190 9.53 -5.21 -23.95
CA ASN A 190 10.37 -4.50 -24.91
C ASN A 190 10.28 -2.98 -24.71
N GLU A 191 11.40 -2.29 -24.90
CA GLU A 191 11.50 -0.81 -24.78
C GLU A 191 11.24 -0.23 -23.37
N GLY A 192 11.37 -1.04 -22.31
CA GLY A 192 11.33 -0.52 -20.93
C GLY A 192 9.92 -0.33 -20.33
N PHE A 193 8.88 -0.86 -20.98
CA PHE A 193 7.52 -0.83 -20.42
C PHE A 193 7.29 -1.93 -19.40
N THR A 194 6.55 -1.60 -18.33
CA THR A 194 6.05 -2.57 -17.35
C THR A 194 4.59 -2.26 -17.04
N LEU A 195 3.80 -3.32 -16.95
CA LEU A 195 2.41 -3.23 -16.47
C LEU A 195 2.29 -4.08 -15.21
N SER A 196 1.77 -3.51 -14.14
CA SER A 196 1.47 -4.24 -12.92
C SER A 196 0.06 -3.93 -12.43
N GLY A 197 -0.50 -4.84 -11.64
CA GLY A 197 -1.83 -4.66 -11.11
C GLY A 197 -2.11 -5.49 -9.88
N ARG A 198 -3.18 -5.09 -9.17
CA ARG A 198 -3.74 -5.76 -8.01
C ARG A 198 -5.26 -5.69 -8.04
N LEU A 199 -5.88 -6.81 -7.71
CA LEU A 199 -7.30 -6.91 -7.39
C LEU A 199 -7.42 -7.48 -5.99
N SER A 200 -8.25 -6.88 -5.16
CA SER A 200 -8.41 -7.30 -3.76
C SER A 200 -9.87 -7.29 -3.36
N GLN A 201 -10.24 -8.24 -2.51
CA GLN A 201 -11.50 -8.28 -1.82
C GLN A 201 -11.26 -8.52 -0.33
N ILE A 202 -11.91 -7.74 0.53
CA ILE A 202 -11.86 -7.90 1.97
C ILE A 202 -13.28 -7.90 2.50
N ASN A 203 -13.60 -8.92 3.29
CA ASN A 203 -14.86 -9.01 4.03
C ASN A 203 -14.55 -9.17 5.51
N SER A 204 -15.26 -8.46 6.37
CA SER A 204 -15.13 -8.56 7.81
C SER A 204 -16.47 -8.24 8.48
N GLU A 205 -16.83 -8.96 9.53
CA GLU A 205 -17.99 -8.61 10.36
C GLU A 205 -17.67 -7.50 11.37
N GLY A 206 -16.38 -7.18 11.56
CA GLY A 206 -15.94 -6.22 12.56
C GLY A 206 -15.96 -6.78 13.98
N TYR A 207 -15.27 -6.11 14.89
CA TYR A 207 -15.30 -6.44 16.33
C TYR A 207 -16.51 -5.81 17.02
N VAL A 208 -16.85 -4.60 16.63
CA VAL A 208 -18.01 -3.87 17.18
C VAL A 208 -19.28 -4.41 16.53
N ASP A 209 -20.35 -4.56 17.29
CA ASP A 209 -21.64 -4.97 16.76
C ASP A 209 -22.11 -4.00 15.66
N ARG A 210 -22.57 -4.53 14.52
CA ARG A 210 -23.06 -3.73 13.40
C ARG A 210 -21.97 -2.89 12.71
N ALA A 211 -20.76 -3.42 12.60
CA ALA A 211 -19.61 -2.77 11.99
C ALA A 211 -18.97 -3.62 10.87
N ALA A 212 -19.82 -4.29 10.09
CA ALA A 212 -19.36 -5.10 8.96
C ALA A 212 -18.81 -4.23 7.82
N SER A 213 -17.79 -4.73 7.13
CA SER A 213 -17.18 -4.09 5.97
C SER A 213 -17.03 -5.09 4.83
N ASN A 214 -17.38 -4.66 3.61
CA ASN A 214 -17.14 -5.38 2.37
C ASN A 214 -16.46 -4.42 1.40
N LEU A 215 -15.21 -4.70 1.07
CA LEU A 215 -14.33 -3.82 0.32
C LEU A 215 -13.79 -4.56 -0.90
N ASP A 216 -14.02 -4.00 -2.09
CA ASP A 216 -13.41 -4.43 -3.33
C ASP A 216 -12.47 -3.34 -3.82
N ALA A 217 -11.26 -3.69 -4.22
CA ALA A 217 -10.27 -2.74 -4.65
C ALA A 217 -9.51 -3.18 -5.90
N TYR A 218 -9.14 -2.21 -6.71
CA TYR A 218 -8.24 -2.41 -7.83
C TYR A 218 -7.11 -1.39 -7.82
N TYR A 219 -5.99 -1.79 -8.38
CA TYR A 219 -4.82 -0.96 -8.59
C TYR A 219 -4.14 -1.41 -9.89
N PHE A 220 -3.83 -0.47 -10.76
CA PHE A 220 -3.07 -0.70 -11.97
C PHE A 220 -2.01 0.37 -12.12
N GLN A 221 -0.82 -0.05 -12.53
CA GLN A 221 0.32 0.82 -12.77
C GLN A 221 0.96 0.46 -14.10
N GLY A 222 1.07 1.46 -14.99
CA GLY A 222 1.91 1.43 -16.17
C GLY A 222 3.19 2.21 -15.91
N THR A 223 4.34 1.64 -16.23
CA THR A 223 5.63 2.32 -16.08
C THR A 223 6.42 2.20 -17.38
N PHE A 224 6.98 3.31 -17.81
CA PHE A 224 8.01 3.37 -18.83
C PHE A 224 9.31 3.85 -18.18
N LYS A 225 10.40 3.14 -18.39
CA LYS A 225 11.72 3.50 -17.86
C LYS A 225 12.79 3.27 -18.92
N ASP A 226 13.54 4.33 -19.20
CA ASP A 226 14.80 4.27 -19.95
C ASP A 226 15.96 4.85 -19.11
N GLU A 227 17.10 5.13 -19.72
CA GLU A 227 18.30 5.65 -19.04
C GLU A 227 18.10 7.03 -18.42
N THR A 228 17.18 7.84 -18.94
CA THR A 228 17.00 9.26 -18.59
C THR A 228 15.60 9.59 -18.12
N THR A 229 14.62 8.73 -18.42
CA THR A 229 13.20 9.04 -18.26
C THR A 229 12.51 7.93 -17.46
N LEU A 230 11.72 8.35 -16.48
CA LEU A 230 10.79 7.48 -15.77
C LEU A 230 9.39 8.09 -15.82
N ILE A 231 8.46 7.40 -16.46
CA ILE A 231 7.05 7.77 -16.50
C ILE A 231 6.26 6.69 -15.77
N LYS A 232 5.47 7.08 -14.78
CA LYS A 232 4.61 6.20 -14.01
C LYS A 232 3.18 6.72 -14.06
N ALA A 233 2.26 5.90 -14.55
CA ALA A 233 0.83 6.18 -14.57
C ALA A 233 0.12 5.20 -13.63
N LEU A 234 -0.76 5.71 -12.78
CA LEU A 234 -1.47 4.97 -11.74
C LEU A 234 -2.97 5.19 -11.88
N VAL A 235 -3.71 4.09 -11.76
CA VAL A 235 -5.15 4.10 -11.58
C VAL A 235 -5.50 3.15 -10.46
N PHE A 236 -6.21 3.64 -9.45
CA PHE A 236 -6.69 2.82 -8.34
C PHE A 236 -8.05 3.31 -7.84
N GLY A 237 -8.77 2.44 -7.18
CA GLY A 237 -10.06 2.71 -6.59
C GLY A 237 -10.70 1.45 -6.06
N GLY A 238 -11.94 1.56 -5.65
CA GLY A 238 -12.69 0.43 -5.12
C GLY A 238 -14.14 0.75 -4.88
N GLN A 239 -14.86 -0.24 -4.41
CA GLN A 239 -16.21 -0.13 -3.88
C GLN A 239 -16.17 -0.53 -2.40
N GLU A 240 -16.86 0.23 -1.59
CA GLU A 240 -16.92 0.04 -0.15
C GLU A 240 -18.36 -0.01 0.31
N ILE A 241 -18.71 -1.05 1.03
CA ILE A 241 -20.00 -1.19 1.70
C ILE A 241 -19.68 -1.43 3.16
N THR A 242 -19.97 -0.43 4.00
CA THR A 242 -19.73 -0.50 5.44
C THR A 242 -21.04 -0.34 6.20
N TYR A 243 -21.22 -1.15 7.20
CA TYR A 243 -22.29 -0.98 8.18
C TYR A 243 -21.65 -0.46 9.46
N GLN A 244 -21.99 0.77 9.86
CA GLN A 244 -21.28 1.46 10.93
C GLN A 244 -22.19 1.84 12.09
N SER A 245 -21.67 1.58 13.28
CA SER A 245 -22.17 2.17 14.53
C SER A 245 -21.45 3.48 14.79
N TRP A 246 -21.95 4.58 14.25
CA TRP A 246 -21.30 5.91 14.38
C TRP A 246 -21.30 6.46 15.80
N TYR A 247 -22.33 6.15 16.59
CA TYR A 247 -22.50 6.66 17.94
C TYR A 247 -22.83 5.51 18.89
N GLY A 248 -22.16 5.47 20.01
CA GLY A 248 -22.60 4.67 21.15
C GLY A 248 -23.93 5.20 21.67
N LEU A 249 -24.80 4.29 22.15
CA LEU A 249 -25.95 4.68 22.93
C LEU A 249 -25.52 4.89 24.37
N ASP A 250 -25.98 5.98 25.01
CA ASP A 250 -25.83 6.11 26.44
C ASP A 250 -26.55 4.96 27.13
N PRO A 251 -25.92 4.29 28.09
CA PRO A 251 -26.62 3.32 28.92
C PRO A 251 -27.62 4.08 29.79
N ASP A 252 -28.91 3.98 29.49
CA ASP A 252 -29.98 4.44 30.35
C ASP A 252 -30.14 3.53 31.59
#